data_fb9163cf2f2cfc8ac7268a2e17fc3e6c
#
_entry.id   fb9163cf2f2cfc8ac7268a2e17fc3e6c
#
_cell.length_a   1.000
_cell.length_b   1.000
_cell.length_c   1.000
_cell.angle_alpha   90.00
_cell.angle_beta   90.00
_cell.angle_gamma   90.00
#
_symmetry.space_group_name_H-M   'P 1'
#
loop_
_entity.id
_entity.type
_entity.pdbx_description
1 polymer ?
#
loop_
_entity_poly.entity_id
_entity_poly.type
_entity_poly.pdbx_seq_one_letter_code
_entity_poly.pdbx_strand_id
1 'polypeptide(L)'
;MEAAKVTVKAVALIAGDNSIRGALQFVQHPDGTTHVKGRITGLSPGPHGFHIHALGDTTNGCNSTGPHFNPFKKDHGARTDDERHAGDLGNIVAGVANVSITDRQIPLSGVHSILGRAVVVHADPDDLGRGGHELSKTTGNAGARVGCGIIGLQSSVKSLRCLGCR
;
A
#
# COMPACT_ATOMS: atom_id res chain seq x y z
N MET A 1 2.97 -27.36 -23.59
CA MET A 1 2.55 -27.27 -22.16
C MET A 1 2.81 -25.85 -21.72
N GLU A 2 1.79 -25.06 -21.56
CA GLU A 2 1.89 -23.69 -21.05
C GLU A 2 2.18 -23.79 -19.54
N ALA A 3 3.35 -23.29 -19.13
CA ALA A 3 3.69 -23.26 -17.71
C ALA A 3 2.64 -22.39 -17.00
N ALA A 4 1.94 -22.96 -16.02
CA ALA A 4 0.99 -22.22 -15.21
C ALA A 4 1.71 -20.99 -14.64
N LYS A 5 1.28 -19.77 -15.03
CA LYS A 5 1.82 -18.52 -14.51
C LYS A 5 1.58 -18.49 -13.01
N VAL A 6 2.66 -18.59 -12.24
CA VAL A 6 2.60 -18.57 -10.78
C VAL A 6 2.08 -17.21 -10.33
N THR A 7 0.95 -17.21 -9.64
CA THR A 7 0.40 -15.99 -9.03
C THR A 7 1.23 -15.63 -7.81
N VAL A 8 1.90 -14.48 -7.84
CA VAL A 8 2.65 -13.97 -6.69
C VAL A 8 1.69 -13.28 -5.73
N LYS A 9 1.81 -13.62 -4.45
CA LYS A 9 1.01 -13.02 -3.38
C LYS A 9 1.92 -12.42 -2.31
N ALA A 10 1.48 -11.30 -1.75
CA ALA A 10 2.14 -10.64 -0.65
C ALA A 10 1.11 -10.17 0.40
N VAL A 11 1.58 -9.89 1.58
CA VAL A 11 0.79 -9.40 2.71
C VAL A 11 1.50 -8.23 3.37
N ALA A 12 0.72 -7.33 3.96
CA ALA A 12 1.21 -6.32 4.86
C ALA A 12 0.31 -6.24 6.10
N LEU A 13 0.90 -6.29 7.27
CA LEU A 13 0.19 -6.01 8.52
C LEU A 13 0.38 -4.54 8.85
N ILE A 14 -0.72 -3.81 8.91
CA ILE A 14 -0.70 -2.38 9.23
C ILE A 14 -0.77 -2.21 10.73
N ALA A 15 0.14 -1.43 11.26
CA ALA A 15 0.11 -0.98 12.64
C ALA A 15 0.42 0.52 12.70
N GLY A 16 -0.16 1.20 13.66
CA GLY A 16 0.04 2.62 13.87
C GLY A 16 -0.36 3.03 15.28
N ASP A 17 -0.39 4.32 15.49
CA ASP A 17 -0.81 4.91 16.73
C ASP A 17 -2.31 4.65 17.01
N ASN A 18 -2.71 4.79 18.28
CA ASN A 18 -4.12 4.82 18.68
C ASN A 18 -4.98 3.67 18.13
N SER A 19 -4.51 2.44 18.20
CA SER A 19 -5.29 1.26 17.77
C SER A 19 -5.48 1.08 16.25
N ILE A 20 -4.78 1.81 15.40
CA ILE A 20 -4.79 1.55 13.96
C ILE A 20 -4.19 0.17 13.72
N ARG A 21 -4.98 -0.72 13.13
CA ARG A 21 -4.58 -2.09 12.78
C ARG A 21 -5.22 -2.48 11.47
N GLY A 22 -4.52 -3.29 10.70
CA GLY A 22 -5.05 -3.80 9.45
C GLY A 22 -4.25 -4.95 8.89
N ALA A 23 -4.83 -5.62 7.92
CA ALA A 23 -4.18 -6.65 7.12
C ALA A 23 -4.57 -6.45 5.66
N LEU A 24 -3.58 -6.39 4.80
CA LEU A 24 -3.75 -6.26 3.36
C LEU A 24 -3.12 -7.44 2.66
N GLN A 25 -3.79 -7.94 1.63
CA GLN A 25 -3.27 -8.92 0.69
C GLN A 25 -3.07 -8.27 -0.67
N PHE A 26 -1.95 -8.59 -1.30
CA PHE A 26 -1.59 -8.18 -2.64
C PHE A 26 -1.54 -9.43 -3.52
N VAL A 27 -2.20 -9.39 -4.67
CA VAL A 27 -2.22 -10.49 -5.62
C VAL A 27 -1.85 -9.94 -6.99
N GLN A 28 -0.69 -10.32 -7.52
CA GLN A 28 -0.31 -9.98 -8.88
C GLN A 28 -0.92 -10.99 -9.85
N HIS A 29 -1.71 -10.48 -10.79
CA HIS A 29 -2.35 -11.26 -11.84
C HIS A 29 -1.45 -11.43 -13.08
N PRO A 30 -1.72 -12.44 -13.93
CA PRO A 30 -0.95 -12.67 -15.16
C PRO A 30 -0.94 -11.51 -16.15
N ASP A 31 -1.95 -10.63 -16.10
CA ASP A 31 -2.06 -9.42 -16.94
C ASP A 31 -1.18 -8.25 -16.47
N GLY A 32 -0.42 -8.45 -15.40
CA GLY A 32 0.48 -7.46 -14.79
C GLY A 32 -0.18 -6.52 -13.79
N THR A 33 -1.49 -6.66 -13.53
CA THR A 33 -2.15 -5.88 -12.47
C THR A 33 -1.93 -6.51 -11.11
N THR A 34 -1.87 -5.68 -10.07
CA THR A 34 -1.86 -6.12 -8.68
C THR A 34 -3.14 -5.66 -8.00
N HIS A 35 -3.88 -6.60 -7.43
CA HIS A 35 -5.05 -6.31 -6.61
C HIS A 35 -4.65 -6.26 -5.14
N VAL A 36 -4.95 -5.14 -4.50
CA VAL A 36 -4.77 -4.93 -3.05
C VAL A 36 -6.12 -4.98 -2.38
N LYS A 37 -6.29 -5.87 -1.42
CA LYS A 37 -7.54 -6.00 -0.66
C LYS A 37 -7.28 -6.25 0.81
N GLY A 38 -8.18 -5.81 1.64
CA GLY A 38 -8.11 -6.04 3.07
C GLY A 38 -8.91 -5.03 3.86
N ARG A 39 -8.57 -4.90 5.13
CA ARG A 39 -9.31 -4.08 6.07
C ARG A 39 -8.35 -3.34 7.00
N ILE A 40 -8.64 -2.08 7.24
CA ILE A 40 -7.93 -1.23 8.21
C ILE A 40 -8.96 -0.64 9.16
N THR A 41 -8.68 -0.73 10.45
CA THR A 41 -9.53 -0.23 11.55
C THR A 41 -8.78 0.83 12.36
N GLY A 42 -9.51 1.62 13.15
CA GLY A 42 -8.95 2.61 14.06
C GLY A 42 -8.64 3.97 13.42
N LEU A 43 -8.93 4.14 12.13
CA LEU A 43 -8.80 5.43 11.45
C LEU A 43 -9.96 6.37 11.85
N SER A 44 -9.68 7.67 11.92
CA SER A 44 -10.73 8.67 12.04
C SER A 44 -11.68 8.63 10.83
N PRO A 45 -12.95 9.08 10.96
CA PRO A 45 -13.87 9.12 9.83
C PRO A 45 -13.34 9.98 8.67
N GLY A 46 -13.61 9.57 7.45
CA GLY A 46 -13.29 10.31 6.24
C GLY A 46 -12.15 9.71 5.41
N PRO A 47 -11.69 10.44 4.38
CA PRO A 47 -10.64 10.00 3.49
C PRO A 47 -9.25 10.14 4.12
N HIS A 48 -8.37 9.19 3.80
CA HIS A 48 -6.98 9.16 4.23
C HIS A 48 -6.09 8.83 3.03
N GLY A 49 -5.02 9.59 2.84
CA GLY A 49 -4.01 9.26 1.84
C GLY A 49 -3.46 7.85 2.04
N PHE A 50 -3.31 7.12 0.96
CA PHE A 50 -2.91 5.72 0.96
C PHE A 50 -1.87 5.49 -0.14
N HIS A 51 -0.63 5.16 0.28
CA HIS A 51 0.50 5.14 -0.64
C HIS A 51 1.45 3.96 -0.38
N ILE A 52 2.19 3.58 -1.42
CA ILE A 52 3.39 2.75 -1.26
C ILE A 52 4.58 3.69 -1.11
N HIS A 53 5.32 3.55 -0.02
CA HIS A 53 6.55 4.26 0.25
C HIS A 53 7.79 3.45 -0.19
N ALA A 54 8.89 4.15 -0.42
CA ALA A 54 10.07 3.58 -1.07
C ALA A 54 10.79 2.52 -0.23
N LEU A 55 10.74 2.60 1.10
CA LEU A 55 11.54 1.78 2.01
C LEU A 55 10.68 0.95 2.93
N GLY A 56 11.12 -0.27 3.22
CA GLY A 56 10.57 -1.13 4.27
C GLY A 56 11.25 -0.90 5.63
N ASP A 57 11.74 0.30 5.86
CA ASP A 57 12.37 0.67 7.14
C ASP A 57 11.33 1.24 8.10
N THR A 58 11.14 0.56 9.22
CA THR A 58 10.24 0.99 10.30
C THR A 58 10.97 1.19 11.62
N THR A 59 12.29 1.41 11.58
CA THR A 59 13.12 1.60 12.78
C THR A 59 12.74 2.85 13.58
N ASN A 60 12.15 3.85 12.93
CA ASN A 60 11.53 5.00 13.56
C ASN A 60 10.03 5.09 13.17
N GLY A 61 9.30 3.98 13.36
CA GLY A 61 7.91 3.87 12.95
C GLY A 61 7.72 4.15 11.46
N CYS A 62 6.59 4.72 11.09
CA CYS A 62 6.29 5.00 9.70
C CYS A 62 7.13 6.14 9.09
N ASN A 63 7.82 6.93 9.93
CA ASN A 63 8.64 8.06 9.44
C ASN A 63 9.87 7.62 8.65
N SER A 64 10.41 6.42 8.90
CA SER A 64 11.57 5.89 8.17
C SER A 64 11.24 5.15 6.86
N THR A 65 9.98 5.09 6.46
CA THR A 65 9.57 4.42 5.21
C THR A 65 9.96 5.18 3.93
N GLY A 66 10.59 6.35 4.06
CA GLY A 66 11.03 7.17 2.94
C GLY A 66 9.89 7.93 2.24
N PRO A 67 10.13 8.47 1.04
CA PRO A 67 9.11 9.14 0.23
C PRO A 67 8.19 8.12 -0.45
N HIS A 68 7.17 8.61 -1.17
CA HIS A 68 6.37 7.78 -2.07
C HIS A 68 7.26 7.03 -3.06
N PHE A 69 6.92 5.79 -3.35
CA PHE A 69 7.65 4.99 -4.34
C PHE A 69 7.49 5.60 -5.74
N ASN A 70 8.55 6.19 -6.26
CA ASN A 70 8.56 6.98 -7.48
C ASN A 70 9.72 6.58 -8.41
N PRO A 71 9.71 5.37 -9.00
CA PRO A 71 10.80 4.91 -9.86
C PRO A 71 10.88 5.68 -11.19
N PHE A 72 9.81 6.34 -11.60
CA PHE A 72 9.70 7.06 -12.87
C PHE A 72 9.94 8.56 -12.74
N LYS A 73 10.25 9.07 -11.53
CA LYS A 73 10.56 10.49 -11.25
C LYS A 73 9.48 11.45 -11.73
N LYS A 74 8.23 11.11 -11.48
CA LYS A 74 7.06 11.90 -11.80
C LYS A 74 6.62 12.75 -10.60
N ASP A 75 5.76 13.72 -10.85
CA ASP A 75 5.05 14.44 -9.79
C ASP A 75 3.95 13.56 -9.18
N HIS A 76 3.54 13.91 -7.95
CA HIS A 76 2.41 13.28 -7.30
C HIS A 76 1.09 13.55 -8.04
N GLY A 77 0.24 12.54 -8.13
CA GLY A 77 -1.05 12.62 -8.81
C GLY A 77 -2.06 11.60 -8.33
N ALA A 78 -3.23 11.63 -8.94
CA ALA A 78 -4.26 10.63 -8.70
C ALA A 78 -3.88 9.28 -9.30
N ARG A 79 -4.41 8.19 -8.74
CA ARG A 79 -4.17 6.83 -9.23
C ARG A 79 -4.51 6.63 -10.72
N THR A 80 -5.42 7.42 -11.25
CA THR A 80 -5.85 7.37 -12.66
C THR A 80 -5.08 8.32 -13.58
N ASP A 81 -4.18 9.13 -13.03
CA ASP A 81 -3.38 10.06 -13.82
C ASP A 81 -2.16 9.35 -14.43
N ASP A 82 -1.73 9.81 -15.60
CA ASP A 82 -0.46 9.38 -16.20
C ASP A 82 0.74 9.98 -15.45
N GLU A 83 0.60 11.22 -14.96
CA GLU A 83 1.58 11.90 -14.11
C GLU A 83 1.26 11.62 -12.65
N ARG A 84 1.93 10.61 -12.10
CA ARG A 84 1.84 10.21 -10.70
C ARG A 84 3.05 9.37 -10.29
N HIS A 85 3.30 9.26 -8.99
CA HIS A 85 4.20 8.23 -8.48
C HIS A 85 3.59 6.82 -8.67
N ALA A 86 4.42 5.82 -8.84
CA ALA A 86 3.93 4.42 -8.87
C ALA A 86 3.20 4.05 -7.57
N GLY A 87 3.63 4.62 -6.45
CA GLY A 87 3.05 4.39 -5.13
C GLY A 87 1.78 5.20 -4.81
N ASP A 88 1.31 6.07 -5.70
CA ASP A 88 0.13 6.91 -5.45
C ASP A 88 -1.16 6.11 -5.65
N LEU A 89 -1.76 5.65 -4.57
CA LEU A 89 -2.99 4.85 -4.60
C LEU A 89 -4.24 5.65 -4.21
N GLY A 90 -4.10 6.96 -3.99
CA GLY A 90 -5.19 7.88 -3.69
C GLY A 90 -5.63 7.83 -2.23
N ASN A 91 -6.92 7.81 -1.99
CA ASN A 91 -7.52 7.79 -0.65
C ASN A 91 -8.27 6.51 -0.37
N ILE A 92 -8.21 6.06 0.88
CA ILE A 92 -9.16 5.11 1.47
C ILE A 92 -10.11 5.85 2.39
N VAL A 93 -11.35 5.40 2.49
CA VAL A 93 -12.37 6.06 3.32
C VAL A 93 -12.72 5.19 4.52
N ALA A 94 -12.52 5.72 5.72
CA ALA A 94 -12.78 5.06 7.01
C ALA A 94 -14.03 5.63 7.73
N GLY A 95 -14.59 4.89 8.56
CA GLY A 95 -14.64 4.22 9.83
C GLY A 95 -14.07 2.79 9.85
N VAL A 96 -14.46 1.91 8.98
CA VAL A 96 -13.74 0.68 8.72
C VAL A 96 -13.40 0.69 7.23
N ALA A 97 -12.15 0.97 6.91
CA ALA A 97 -11.73 0.99 5.52
C ALA A 97 -11.63 -0.44 4.98
N ASN A 98 -12.57 -0.80 4.12
CA ASN A 98 -12.40 -1.94 3.24
C ASN A 98 -11.61 -1.47 2.02
N VAL A 99 -10.39 -1.97 1.88
CA VAL A 99 -9.50 -1.65 0.77
C VAL A 99 -9.75 -2.64 -0.37
N SER A 100 -9.98 -2.12 -1.57
CA SER A 100 -10.02 -2.91 -2.81
C SER A 100 -9.55 -2.03 -3.96
N ILE A 101 -8.29 -2.21 -4.35
CA ILE A 101 -7.60 -1.38 -5.35
C ILE A 101 -6.92 -2.31 -6.33
N THR A 102 -7.05 -2.04 -7.63
CA THR A 102 -6.27 -2.72 -8.67
C THR A 102 -5.43 -1.69 -9.41
N ASP A 103 -4.13 -1.96 -9.53
CA ASP A 103 -3.18 -1.03 -10.14
C ASP A 103 -2.09 -1.79 -10.93
N ARG A 104 -1.55 -1.14 -11.97
CA ARG A 104 -0.49 -1.71 -12.82
C ARG A 104 0.92 -1.30 -12.41
N GLN A 105 1.08 -0.28 -11.58
CA GLN A 105 2.37 0.30 -11.24
C GLN A 105 2.95 -0.22 -9.92
N ILE A 106 2.30 -1.21 -9.30
CA ILE A 106 2.71 -1.82 -8.03
C ILE A 106 2.96 -3.34 -8.16
N PRO A 107 3.86 -3.77 -9.06
CA PRO A 107 4.12 -5.20 -9.27
C PRO A 107 4.78 -5.84 -8.04
N LEU A 108 4.61 -7.15 -7.90
CA LEU A 108 5.28 -7.96 -6.88
C LEU A 108 6.54 -8.67 -7.41
N SER A 109 6.94 -8.38 -8.64
CA SER A 109 8.10 -8.97 -9.32
C SER A 109 8.77 -7.95 -10.23
N GLY A 110 10.02 -8.20 -10.58
CA GLY A 110 10.79 -7.34 -11.46
C GLY A 110 11.45 -6.16 -10.74
N VAL A 111 12.08 -5.27 -11.53
CA VAL A 111 12.90 -4.16 -11.03
C VAL A 111 12.11 -3.12 -10.21
N HIS A 112 10.80 -3.00 -10.47
CA HIS A 112 9.92 -2.08 -9.75
C HIS A 112 9.03 -2.79 -8.74
N SER A 113 9.42 -3.99 -8.30
CA SER A 113 8.69 -4.73 -7.27
C SER A 113 8.52 -3.91 -6.01
N ILE A 114 7.31 -3.97 -5.44
CA ILE A 114 7.01 -3.32 -4.16
C ILE A 114 7.30 -4.21 -2.95
N LEU A 115 7.76 -5.44 -3.16
CA LEU A 115 8.21 -6.30 -2.06
C LEU A 115 9.34 -5.64 -1.27
N GLY A 116 9.26 -5.71 0.06
CA GLY A 116 10.21 -5.07 0.96
C GLY A 116 10.03 -3.56 1.13
N ARG A 117 9.09 -2.95 0.42
CA ARG A 117 8.66 -1.55 0.62
C ARG A 117 7.56 -1.49 1.66
N ALA A 118 7.04 -0.31 1.95
CA ALA A 118 5.96 -0.14 2.92
C ALA A 118 4.69 0.41 2.28
N VAL A 119 3.55 -0.06 2.76
CA VAL A 119 2.27 0.63 2.56
C VAL A 119 2.04 1.55 3.74
N VAL A 120 1.62 2.79 3.47
CA VAL A 120 1.44 3.84 4.47
C VAL A 120 0.06 4.45 4.35
N VAL A 121 -0.58 4.67 5.50
CA VAL A 121 -1.83 5.41 5.64
C VAL A 121 -1.52 6.75 6.29
N HIS A 122 -2.10 7.81 5.77
CA HIS A 122 -1.90 9.18 6.22
C HIS A 122 -3.05 9.69 7.09
N ALA A 123 -2.77 10.75 7.85
CA ALA A 123 -3.75 11.37 8.74
C ALA A 123 -4.86 12.09 7.99
N ASP A 124 -4.53 12.73 6.88
CA ASP A 124 -5.38 13.63 6.13
C ASP A 124 -5.66 13.10 4.72
N PRO A 125 -6.67 13.66 4.03
CA PRO A 125 -6.93 13.35 2.64
C PRO A 125 -5.74 13.71 1.74
N ASP A 126 -5.45 12.83 0.80
CA ASP A 126 -4.61 13.14 -0.36
C ASP A 126 -5.38 14.07 -1.31
N ASP A 127 -4.81 15.21 -1.66
CA ASP A 127 -5.40 16.19 -2.58
C ASP A 127 -5.23 15.81 -4.06
N LEU A 128 -4.61 14.66 -4.33
CA LEU A 128 -4.39 14.08 -5.65
C LEU A 128 -3.53 14.98 -6.57
N GLY A 129 -2.66 15.79 -5.98
CA GLY A 129 -1.85 16.76 -6.69
C GLY A 129 -2.61 18.00 -7.20
N ARG A 130 -3.85 18.21 -6.73
CA ARG A 130 -4.75 19.28 -7.22
C ARG A 130 -5.09 20.34 -6.17
N GLY A 131 -4.57 20.22 -4.97
CA GLY A 131 -4.92 21.09 -3.84
C GLY A 131 -4.32 22.50 -3.94
N GLY A 132 -3.33 22.73 -4.80
CA GLY A 132 -2.66 24.02 -4.91
C GLY A 132 -1.74 24.37 -3.73
N HIS A 133 -1.46 23.41 -2.85
CA HIS A 133 -0.50 23.54 -1.77
C HIS A 133 0.92 23.21 -2.25
N GLU A 134 1.94 23.73 -1.58
CA GLU A 134 3.34 23.44 -1.93
C GLU A 134 3.68 21.94 -1.89
N LEU A 135 3.01 21.17 -1.03
CA LEU A 135 3.18 19.71 -0.91
C LEU A 135 2.29 18.91 -1.85
N SER A 136 1.38 19.54 -2.61
CA SER A 136 0.42 18.80 -3.46
C SER A 136 1.13 17.91 -4.49
N LYS A 137 2.21 18.40 -5.09
CA LYS A 137 2.98 17.68 -6.13
C LYS A 137 4.03 16.70 -5.59
N THR A 138 4.17 16.61 -4.27
CA THR A 138 5.14 15.70 -3.62
C THR A 138 4.48 14.64 -2.76
N THR A 139 3.57 15.03 -1.87
CA THR A 139 2.95 14.12 -0.88
C THR A 139 1.42 14.10 -0.94
N GLY A 140 0.81 14.89 -1.86
CA GLY A 140 -0.63 15.09 -1.87
C GLY A 140 -1.14 15.83 -0.64
N ASN A 141 -0.25 16.52 0.09
CA ASN A 141 -0.55 17.24 1.32
C ASN A 141 -1.33 16.38 2.35
N ALA A 142 -1.07 15.08 2.38
CA ALA A 142 -1.84 14.09 3.14
C ALA A 142 -1.46 14.01 4.64
N GLY A 143 -0.54 14.85 5.09
CA GLY A 143 -0.20 14.97 6.50
C GLY A 143 0.64 13.82 7.07
N ALA A 144 0.53 13.61 8.37
CA ALA A 144 1.32 12.64 9.11
C ALA A 144 1.05 11.19 8.66
N ARG A 145 2.02 10.31 8.90
CA ARG A 145 1.91 8.87 8.64
C ARG A 145 1.37 8.19 9.89
N VAL A 146 0.12 7.76 9.88
CA VAL A 146 -0.57 7.24 11.06
C VAL A 146 -0.58 5.72 11.16
N GLY A 147 -0.26 5.03 10.09
CA GLY A 147 -0.15 3.58 10.07
C GLY A 147 0.65 3.09 8.88
N CYS A 148 1.40 2.01 9.05
CA CYS A 148 2.19 1.41 7.98
C CYS A 148 2.44 -0.07 8.20
N GLY A 149 2.87 -0.75 7.14
CA GLY A 149 3.29 -2.14 7.18
C GLY A 149 4.23 -2.48 6.03
N ILE A 150 5.17 -3.38 6.29
CA ILE A 150 6.11 -3.85 5.26
C ILE A 150 5.42 -4.90 4.40
N ILE A 151 5.60 -4.81 3.09
CA ILE A 151 5.03 -5.73 2.11
C ILE A 151 5.97 -6.93 1.98
N GLY A 152 5.51 -8.08 2.46
CA GLY A 152 6.26 -9.33 2.43
C GLY A 152 5.58 -10.40 1.60
N LEU A 153 6.35 -11.38 1.13
CA LEU A 153 5.81 -12.54 0.42
C LEU A 153 4.85 -13.32 1.32
N GLN A 154 3.69 -13.67 0.78
CA GLN A 154 2.76 -14.54 1.47
C GLN A 154 3.18 -16.00 1.32
N SER A 155 3.11 -16.77 2.43
CA SER A 155 3.32 -18.20 2.40
C SER A 155 2.30 -18.89 1.48
N SER A 156 2.78 -19.81 0.64
CA SER A 156 1.95 -20.69 -0.16
C SER A 156 1.45 -21.91 0.62
N VAL A 157 1.93 -22.11 1.84
CA VAL A 157 1.50 -23.22 2.70
C VAL A 157 0.04 -23.00 3.07
N LYS A 158 -0.84 -23.83 2.50
CA LYS A 158 -2.21 -23.95 3.02
C LYS A 158 -2.08 -24.27 4.49
N SER A 159 -2.74 -23.48 5.35
CA SER A 159 -2.81 -23.75 6.78
C SER A 159 -2.97 -25.24 7.01
N LEU A 160 -1.93 -25.91 7.50
CA LEU A 160 -2.06 -27.23 8.11
C LEU A 160 -2.96 -26.99 9.31
N ARG A 161 -4.24 -27.31 9.17
CA ARG A 161 -5.11 -27.46 10.34
C ARG A 161 -4.35 -28.38 11.30
N CYS A 162 -4.06 -27.89 12.47
CA CYS A 162 -3.42 -28.65 13.53
C CYS A 162 -4.37 -29.82 13.86
N LEU A 163 -4.21 -30.94 13.15
CA LEU A 163 -4.79 -32.22 13.50
C LEU A 163 -3.93 -32.76 14.65
N GLY A 164 -4.27 -32.38 15.90
CA GLY A 164 -3.63 -33.00 17.02
C GLY A 164 -3.29 -32.13 18.23
N CYS A 165 -3.93 -31.00 18.47
CA CYS A 165 -3.90 -30.36 19.78
C CYS A 165 -5.08 -30.91 20.62
N ARG A 166 -4.83 -31.99 21.36
CA ARG A 166 -5.62 -32.38 22.54
C ARG A 166 -4.95 -31.82 23.76
#